data_273831c8e2dbb858628b7fec14c30c90
#
_entry.id   273831c8e2dbb858628b7fec14c30c90
#
_cell.length_a   1.000
_cell.length_b   1.000
_cell.length_c   1.000
_cell.angle_alpha   90.00
_cell.angle_beta   90.00
_cell.angle_gamma   90.00
#
_symmetry.space_group_name_H-M   'P 1'
#
loop_
_entity.id
_entity.type
_entity.pdbx_description
1 polymer ?
#
loop_
_entity_poly.entity_id
_entity_poly.type
_entity_poly.pdbx_seq_one_letter_code
_entity_poly.pdbx_strand_id
1 'polypeptide(L)'
;MKTRILSITAISFSLLILFSACWQQESPWQGKIEEVDGVTIVKNPMKPLKPELQIIFEEELTIGVEEGDENYMFGNQVFMNTDDDGNFYVTDQDRKTVRKYDSNGNFLQSIGRLGQGPGEFQDISEVRFDSEGNIYLNDVKIQRISFLSKEGNFLKGIKFPTRFERVVINSKGFYIAKSVDNVELGKGKKWDYFYGLFDENFKLMAEFLRLPQEVNAKYKNADSIAQVFADSLSDMAFQPYVNYVLDKNDLIYFGYPENYEIKVYSSEGMLMKIIQRDFEPVEIGEKHKEYFEHNQSELFMAKIPANEEKRVFELVKYPKYKPAYERFILMENGWIFVAVDSVRDGSTLVDIFNKDGEYLAQFETDVPTDWLSFNNGKAYAVVTIDDYQFIKRYNFEILGYKDN
;
A
#
# COMPACT_ATOMS: atom_id res chain seq x y z
N MET A 1 21.97 31.68 95.00
CA MET A 1 20.93 30.80 94.49
C MET A 1 20.71 31.10 93.03
N LYS A 2 21.10 30.18 92.14
CA LYS A 2 21.18 30.41 90.67
C LYS A 2 19.98 29.74 90.01
N THR A 3 19.14 30.53 89.38
CA THR A 3 18.01 30.10 88.53
C THR A 3 18.52 29.75 87.17
N ARG A 4 18.27 28.53 86.76
CA ARG A 4 18.58 28.08 85.33
C ARG A 4 17.35 28.28 84.49
N ILE A 5 17.51 29.05 83.40
CA ILE A 5 16.53 29.23 82.34
C ILE A 5 16.77 28.12 81.31
N LEU A 6 15.76 27.27 81.05
CA LEU A 6 15.74 26.34 79.96
C LEU A 6 15.23 27.06 78.72
N SER A 7 16.05 27.14 77.69
CA SER A 7 15.63 27.58 76.36
C SER A 7 15.14 26.36 75.60
N ILE A 8 13.88 26.39 75.17
CA ILE A 8 13.28 25.43 74.24
C ILE A 8 13.48 25.97 72.81
N THR A 9 14.35 25.35 72.05
CA THR A 9 14.48 25.61 70.62
C THR A 9 13.46 24.79 69.90
N ALA A 10 12.45 25.43 69.32
CA ALA A 10 11.50 24.86 68.42
C ALA A 10 12.16 24.69 67.00
N ILE A 11 12.36 23.45 66.60
CA ILE A 11 12.80 23.14 65.25
C ILE A 11 11.55 23.09 64.33
N SER A 12 11.34 24.13 63.56
CA SER A 12 10.35 24.14 62.48
C SER A 12 10.85 23.27 61.29
N PHE A 13 10.28 22.10 61.18
CA PHE A 13 10.48 21.24 59.98
C PHE A 13 9.59 21.78 58.85
N SER A 14 10.15 22.65 58.02
CA SER A 14 9.49 23.10 56.78
C SER A 14 9.55 21.97 55.76
N LEU A 15 8.41 21.26 55.58
CA LEU A 15 8.21 20.28 54.52
C LEU A 15 8.07 21.03 53.19
N LEU A 16 9.18 21.19 52.47
CA LEU A 16 9.14 21.62 51.05
C LEU A 16 8.58 20.48 50.21
N ILE A 17 7.28 20.54 49.92
CA ILE A 17 6.66 19.74 48.89
C ILE A 17 7.11 20.34 47.57
N LEU A 18 8.14 19.74 46.94
CA LEU A 18 8.48 19.97 45.57
C LEU A 18 7.36 19.37 44.71
N PHE A 19 6.37 20.18 44.36
CA PHE A 19 5.54 19.91 43.21
C PHE A 19 6.48 19.99 42.00
N SER A 20 7.03 18.86 41.58
CA SER A 20 7.49 18.69 40.23
C SER A 20 6.25 18.72 39.33
N ALA A 21 5.83 19.94 38.97
CA ALA A 21 4.98 20.11 37.83
C ALA A 21 5.76 19.53 36.62
N CYS A 22 5.47 18.29 36.27
CA CYS A 22 5.77 17.78 34.96
C CYS A 22 5.00 18.70 34.00
N TRP A 23 5.67 19.72 33.50
CA TRP A 23 5.20 20.41 32.33
C TRP A 23 5.24 19.35 31.22
N GLN A 24 4.16 18.61 31.04
CA GLN A 24 3.86 18.01 29.76
C GLN A 24 3.79 19.21 28.80
N GLN A 25 4.83 19.37 28.02
CA GLN A 25 4.81 20.26 26.87
C GLN A 25 3.64 19.73 26.02
N GLU A 26 2.51 20.44 26.05
CA GLU A 26 1.36 20.07 25.23
C GLU A 26 1.89 19.93 23.81
N SER A 27 1.73 18.76 23.24
CA SER A 27 2.05 18.53 21.84
C SER A 27 1.28 19.58 21.05
N PRO A 28 1.91 20.34 20.14
CA PRO A 28 1.21 21.29 19.28
C PRO A 28 0.22 20.58 18.32
N TRP A 29 0.21 19.26 18.31
CA TRP A 29 -0.74 18.44 17.60
C TRP A 29 -2.15 18.58 18.20
N GLN A 30 -3.10 18.96 17.36
CA GLN A 30 -4.49 19.28 17.76
C GLN A 30 -5.44 18.09 17.61
N GLY A 31 -4.93 16.89 17.38
CA GLY A 31 -5.71 15.67 17.33
C GLY A 31 -6.09 15.14 18.72
N LYS A 32 -6.73 13.98 18.73
CA LYS A 32 -7.18 13.31 19.94
C LYS A 32 -6.84 11.83 19.89
N ILE A 33 -6.35 11.28 21.00
CA ILE A 33 -6.17 9.85 21.18
C ILE A 33 -7.23 9.36 22.15
N GLU A 34 -7.95 8.31 21.76
CA GLU A 34 -8.97 7.65 22.57
C GLU A 34 -8.67 6.16 22.67
N GLU A 35 -9.02 5.56 23.81
CA GLU A 35 -9.01 4.10 23.98
C GLU A 35 -10.45 3.61 24.07
N VAL A 36 -10.84 2.71 23.17
CA VAL A 36 -12.17 2.11 23.14
C VAL A 36 -12.03 0.60 23.02
N ASP A 37 -12.50 -0.14 24.00
CA ASP A 37 -12.44 -1.62 24.04
C ASP A 37 -11.04 -2.21 23.76
N GLY A 38 -9.99 -1.51 24.23
CA GLY A 38 -8.59 -1.91 24.04
C GLY A 38 -8.01 -1.53 22.68
N VAL A 39 -8.72 -0.74 21.89
CA VAL A 39 -8.25 -0.21 20.60
C VAL A 39 -7.89 1.27 20.75
N THR A 40 -6.68 1.62 20.35
CA THR A 40 -6.22 3.03 20.30
C THR A 40 -6.79 3.70 19.04
N ILE A 41 -7.55 4.76 19.20
CA ILE A 41 -8.09 5.56 18.08
C ILE A 41 -7.37 6.91 18.04
N VAL A 42 -6.61 7.15 16.97
CA VAL A 42 -5.88 8.40 16.72
C VAL A 42 -6.69 9.22 15.74
N LYS A 43 -7.33 10.29 16.24
CA LYS A 43 -8.15 11.20 15.43
C LYS A 43 -7.35 12.44 15.06
N ASN A 44 -7.03 12.57 13.80
CA ASN A 44 -6.23 13.67 13.28
C ASN A 44 -7.13 14.80 12.73
N PRO A 45 -6.73 16.05 12.96
CA PRO A 45 -7.41 17.21 12.38
C PRO A 45 -7.10 17.34 10.89
N MET A 46 -7.79 18.26 10.21
CA MET A 46 -7.50 18.60 8.81
C MET A 46 -6.13 19.24 8.60
N LYS A 47 -5.61 19.95 9.61
CA LYS A 47 -4.31 20.64 9.51
C LYS A 47 -3.18 19.78 10.06
N PRO A 48 -2.09 19.66 9.32
CA PRO A 48 -0.91 18.90 9.78
C PRO A 48 -0.20 19.61 10.92
N LEU A 49 0.54 18.83 11.72
CA LEU A 49 1.37 19.31 12.81
C LEU A 49 2.57 20.13 12.33
N LYS A 50 3.14 19.74 11.18
CA LYS A 50 4.38 20.27 10.61
C LYS A 50 4.18 20.62 9.13
N PRO A 51 3.43 21.70 8.82
CA PRO A 51 3.12 22.03 7.42
C PRO A 51 4.35 22.37 6.58
N GLU A 52 5.50 22.66 7.20
CA GLU A 52 6.78 22.92 6.54
C GLU A 52 7.57 21.64 6.20
N LEU A 53 7.14 20.48 6.70
CA LEU A 53 7.82 19.23 6.42
C LEU A 53 7.57 18.79 4.99
N GLN A 54 8.62 18.40 4.30
CA GLN A 54 8.60 17.87 2.94
C GLN A 54 9.58 16.70 2.83
N ILE A 55 9.35 15.81 1.88
CA ILE A 55 10.31 14.79 1.47
C ILE A 55 10.77 15.14 0.07
N ILE A 56 12.06 15.39 -0.08
CA ILE A 56 12.69 15.69 -1.36
C ILE A 56 13.33 14.41 -1.88
N PHE A 57 13.08 14.09 -3.14
CA PHE A 57 13.63 12.91 -3.81
C PHE A 57 14.65 13.36 -4.85
N GLU A 58 15.80 12.69 -4.90
CA GLU A 58 16.86 12.90 -5.89
C GLU A 58 17.13 11.57 -6.59
N GLU A 59 16.91 11.50 -7.89
CA GLU A 59 17.16 10.30 -8.68
C GLU A 59 18.64 9.91 -8.61
N GLU A 60 18.91 8.65 -8.26
CA GLU A 60 20.26 8.11 -8.11
C GLU A 60 20.57 7.05 -9.19
N LEU A 61 19.56 6.26 -9.57
CA LEU A 61 19.73 5.15 -10.50
C LEU A 61 18.45 4.95 -11.31
N THR A 62 18.64 4.68 -12.60
CA THR A 62 17.58 4.20 -13.49
C THR A 62 17.99 2.88 -14.14
N ILE A 63 17.12 1.88 -14.08
CA ILE A 63 17.22 0.59 -14.78
C ILE A 63 16.10 0.54 -15.80
N GLY A 64 16.43 0.26 -17.04
CA GLY A 64 15.50 0.18 -18.17
C GLY A 64 16.06 0.89 -19.39
N VAL A 65 15.68 0.41 -20.57
CA VAL A 65 15.99 1.03 -21.86
C VAL A 65 14.80 0.83 -22.82
N GLU A 66 14.61 1.80 -23.69
CA GLU A 66 13.59 1.70 -24.75
C GLU A 66 13.98 0.66 -25.80
N GLU A 67 15.25 0.67 -26.21
CA GLU A 67 15.83 -0.22 -27.21
C GLU A 67 17.22 -0.71 -26.78
N GLY A 68 17.61 -1.92 -27.19
CA GLY A 68 18.96 -2.45 -26.96
C GLY A 68 18.97 -3.81 -26.26
N ASP A 69 19.60 -3.90 -25.09
CA ASP A 69 19.71 -5.16 -24.35
C ASP A 69 18.36 -5.58 -23.79
N GLU A 70 17.86 -6.73 -24.23
CA GLU A 70 16.57 -7.30 -23.81
C GLU A 70 16.46 -7.52 -22.28
N ASN A 71 17.59 -7.64 -21.57
CA ASN A 71 17.59 -7.75 -20.14
C ASN A 71 17.13 -6.47 -19.43
N TYR A 72 17.18 -5.33 -20.11
CA TYR A 72 16.77 -4.01 -19.59
C TYR A 72 15.50 -3.47 -20.27
N MET A 73 14.93 -4.19 -21.24
CA MET A 73 13.66 -3.83 -21.86
C MET A 73 12.52 -4.48 -21.05
N PHE A 74 11.64 -3.66 -20.48
CA PHE A 74 10.51 -4.13 -19.68
C PHE A 74 9.20 -4.14 -20.49
N GLY A 75 8.27 -5.04 -20.10
CA GLY A 75 6.91 -5.07 -20.62
C GLY A 75 6.01 -4.01 -19.95
N ASN A 76 4.72 -4.04 -20.27
CA ASN A 76 3.76 -3.03 -19.79
C ASN A 76 3.38 -3.21 -18.31
N GLN A 77 3.47 -4.43 -17.77
CA GLN A 77 3.10 -4.72 -16.39
C GLN A 77 4.32 -5.19 -15.60
N VAL A 78 4.92 -4.25 -14.92
CA VAL A 78 6.16 -4.44 -14.16
C VAL A 78 5.92 -4.15 -12.68
N PHE A 79 6.40 -5.05 -11.82
CA PHE A 79 6.45 -4.85 -10.38
C PHE A 79 7.89 -4.99 -9.91
N MET A 80 8.25 -4.27 -8.87
CA MET A 80 9.61 -4.30 -8.34
C MET A 80 9.59 -4.44 -6.82
N ASN A 81 10.54 -5.21 -6.31
CA ASN A 81 10.88 -5.20 -4.89
C ASN A 81 12.40 -5.35 -4.74
N THR A 82 12.93 -5.01 -3.57
CA THR A 82 14.37 -5.11 -3.27
C THR A 82 14.60 -6.00 -2.05
N ASP A 83 15.71 -6.75 -2.06
CA ASP A 83 16.16 -7.47 -0.88
C ASP A 83 16.97 -6.56 0.07
N ASP A 84 17.39 -7.11 1.22
CA ASP A 84 18.16 -6.38 2.23
C ASP A 84 19.57 -6.00 1.75
N ASP A 85 20.09 -6.65 0.68
CA ASP A 85 21.35 -6.30 0.04
C ASP A 85 21.19 -5.18 -1.02
N GLY A 86 19.96 -4.72 -1.24
CA GLY A 86 19.61 -3.70 -2.23
C GLY A 86 19.56 -4.21 -3.66
N ASN A 87 19.53 -5.54 -3.88
CA ASN A 87 19.33 -6.11 -5.20
C ASN A 87 17.87 -5.91 -5.63
N PHE A 88 17.67 -5.63 -6.92
CA PHE A 88 16.34 -5.45 -7.49
C PHE A 88 15.80 -6.77 -8.04
N TYR A 89 14.52 -7.03 -7.76
CA TYR A 89 13.76 -8.13 -8.34
C TYR A 89 12.57 -7.55 -9.08
N VAL A 90 12.64 -7.62 -10.40
CA VAL A 90 11.66 -7.01 -11.30
C VAL A 90 10.81 -8.10 -11.92
N THR A 91 9.56 -8.18 -11.53
CA THR A 91 8.56 -9.07 -12.14
C THR A 91 8.06 -8.44 -13.43
N ASP A 92 8.28 -9.12 -14.55
CA ASP A 92 7.73 -8.78 -15.85
C ASP A 92 6.57 -9.74 -16.16
N GLN A 93 5.35 -9.26 -16.01
CA GLN A 93 4.17 -10.10 -16.23
C GLN A 93 3.98 -10.54 -17.67
N ASP A 94 4.42 -9.76 -18.64
CA ASP A 94 4.31 -10.12 -20.04
C ASP A 94 5.22 -11.31 -20.39
N ARG A 95 6.40 -11.34 -19.78
CA ARG A 95 7.42 -12.41 -19.99
C ARG A 95 7.30 -13.57 -19.02
N LYS A 96 6.48 -13.46 -17.97
CA LYS A 96 6.31 -14.47 -16.91
C LYS A 96 7.62 -14.84 -16.20
N THR A 97 8.50 -13.85 -16.00
CA THR A 97 9.81 -14.00 -15.39
C THR A 97 10.05 -12.92 -14.34
N VAL A 98 10.97 -13.21 -13.44
CA VAL A 98 11.56 -12.22 -12.54
C VAL A 98 13.00 -11.98 -12.95
N ARG A 99 13.37 -10.74 -13.21
CA ARG A 99 14.75 -10.35 -13.48
C ARG A 99 15.39 -9.84 -12.20
N LYS A 100 16.56 -10.36 -11.88
CA LYS A 100 17.37 -9.92 -10.74
C LYS A 100 18.50 -9.03 -11.24
N TYR A 101 18.70 -7.90 -10.58
CA TYR A 101 19.80 -6.96 -10.79
C TYR A 101 20.53 -6.74 -9.46
N ASP A 102 21.82 -6.45 -9.51
CA ASP A 102 22.56 -6.03 -8.32
C ASP A 102 22.14 -4.60 -7.87
N SER A 103 22.67 -4.15 -6.74
CA SER A 103 22.40 -2.81 -6.20
C SER A 103 22.89 -1.67 -7.09
N ASN A 104 23.71 -1.92 -8.10
CA ASN A 104 24.16 -0.95 -9.10
C ASN A 104 23.33 -0.99 -10.39
N GLY A 105 22.29 -1.86 -10.45
CA GLY A 105 21.44 -2.04 -11.61
C GLY A 105 22.01 -2.95 -12.68
N ASN A 106 23.08 -3.71 -12.42
CA ASN A 106 23.62 -4.66 -13.38
C ASN A 106 22.77 -5.94 -13.37
N PHE A 107 22.36 -6.41 -14.55
CA PHE A 107 21.62 -7.65 -14.70
C PHE A 107 22.43 -8.85 -14.18
N LEU A 108 21.81 -9.67 -13.34
CA LEU A 108 22.41 -10.89 -12.78
C LEU A 108 21.83 -12.13 -13.42
N GLN A 109 20.51 -12.27 -13.43
CA GLN A 109 19.82 -13.45 -13.95
C GLN A 109 18.33 -13.24 -14.15
N SER A 110 17.71 -14.15 -14.94
CA SER A 110 16.27 -14.33 -15.00
C SER A 110 15.83 -15.55 -14.21
N ILE A 111 14.76 -15.40 -13.43
CA ILE A 111 14.19 -16.41 -12.55
C ILE A 111 12.81 -16.79 -13.08
N GLY A 112 12.57 -18.07 -13.27
CA GLY A 112 11.30 -18.58 -13.76
C GLY A 112 11.11 -18.49 -15.28
N ARG A 113 10.03 -19.04 -15.76
CA ARG A 113 9.59 -19.04 -17.16
C ARG A 113 8.10 -19.40 -17.24
N LEU A 114 7.51 -19.20 -18.41
CA LEU A 114 6.13 -19.62 -18.67
C LEU A 114 5.97 -21.14 -18.52
N GLY A 115 4.98 -21.58 -17.73
CA GLY A 115 4.63 -22.98 -17.53
C GLY A 115 3.86 -23.25 -16.24
N GLN A 116 3.76 -24.51 -15.82
CA GLN A 116 3.06 -24.95 -14.60
C GLN A 116 3.91 -25.82 -13.68
N GLY A 117 5.12 -26.18 -14.11
CA GLY A 117 6.07 -26.99 -13.35
C GLY A 117 6.73 -26.22 -12.20
N PRO A 118 7.65 -26.86 -11.46
CA PRO A 118 8.49 -26.20 -10.47
C PRO A 118 9.30 -25.06 -11.09
N GLY A 119 9.20 -23.85 -10.51
CA GLY A 119 9.87 -22.65 -11.03
C GLY A 119 9.29 -22.11 -12.35
N GLU A 120 8.13 -22.59 -12.77
CA GLU A 120 7.38 -22.06 -13.91
C GLU A 120 6.13 -21.33 -13.46
N PHE A 121 5.68 -20.33 -14.22
CA PHE A 121 4.60 -19.42 -13.85
C PHE A 121 3.66 -19.16 -15.01
N GLN A 122 2.38 -18.87 -14.70
CA GLN A 122 1.38 -18.45 -15.69
C GLN A 122 0.87 -17.02 -15.51
N ASP A 123 0.80 -16.57 -14.25
CA ASP A 123 0.34 -15.24 -13.89
C ASP A 123 0.91 -14.85 -12.52
N ILE A 124 2.10 -14.28 -12.53
CA ILE A 124 2.84 -13.92 -11.32
C ILE A 124 2.54 -12.49 -10.88
N SER A 125 2.42 -12.32 -9.57
CA SER A 125 2.41 -11.02 -8.92
C SER A 125 3.83 -10.51 -8.65
N GLU A 126 3.94 -9.46 -7.85
CA GLU A 126 5.23 -8.97 -7.38
C GLU A 126 6.01 -10.03 -6.57
N VAL A 127 7.32 -9.96 -6.66
CA VAL A 127 8.23 -10.71 -5.77
C VAL A 127 8.06 -10.21 -4.35
N ARG A 128 8.03 -11.14 -3.40
CA ARG A 128 8.12 -10.85 -1.98
C ARG A 128 9.14 -11.76 -1.32
N PHE A 129 9.54 -11.42 -0.10
CA PHE A 129 10.52 -12.18 0.68
C PHE A 129 9.87 -12.70 1.96
N ASP A 130 10.20 -13.94 2.32
CA ASP A 130 9.86 -14.49 3.62
C ASP A 130 10.89 -14.06 4.69
N SER A 131 10.67 -14.43 5.95
CA SER A 131 11.56 -14.07 7.07
C SER A 131 12.97 -14.67 6.97
N GLU A 132 13.18 -15.66 6.10
CA GLU A 132 14.49 -16.26 5.81
C GLU A 132 15.16 -15.59 4.60
N GLY A 133 14.47 -14.63 3.96
CA GLY A 133 14.92 -13.95 2.75
C GLY A 133 14.76 -14.78 1.48
N ASN A 134 14.01 -15.89 1.52
CA ASN A 134 13.63 -16.60 0.31
C ASN A 134 12.58 -15.79 -0.47
N ILE A 135 12.62 -15.94 -1.79
CA ILE A 135 11.66 -15.33 -2.70
C ILE A 135 10.36 -16.13 -2.65
N TYR A 136 9.22 -15.45 -2.60
CA TYR A 136 7.96 -16.09 -2.93
C TYR A 136 7.15 -15.30 -3.95
N LEU A 137 6.43 -16.04 -4.78
CA LEU A 137 5.61 -15.54 -5.88
C LEU A 137 4.23 -16.19 -5.83
N ASN A 138 3.19 -15.38 -5.86
CA ASN A 138 1.81 -15.86 -5.97
C ASN A 138 1.43 -15.93 -7.45
N ASP A 139 1.05 -17.11 -7.92
CA ASP A 139 0.49 -17.35 -9.27
C ASP A 139 -1.03 -17.57 -9.14
N VAL A 140 -1.78 -16.52 -9.43
CA VAL A 140 -3.24 -16.51 -9.28
C VAL A 140 -3.93 -17.47 -10.25
N LYS A 141 -3.35 -17.67 -11.44
CA LYS A 141 -3.96 -18.49 -12.49
C LYS A 141 -3.91 -19.99 -12.18
N ILE A 142 -2.82 -20.45 -11.56
CA ILE A 142 -2.67 -21.86 -11.14
C ILE A 142 -2.90 -22.04 -9.64
N GLN A 143 -3.29 -20.98 -8.93
CA GLN A 143 -3.60 -20.96 -7.49
C GLN A 143 -2.47 -21.56 -6.65
N ARG A 144 -1.25 -21.09 -6.88
CA ARG A 144 -0.06 -21.60 -6.22
C ARG A 144 0.85 -20.46 -5.79
N ILE A 145 1.35 -20.55 -4.56
CA ILE A 145 2.51 -19.79 -4.13
C ILE A 145 3.75 -20.65 -4.29
N SER A 146 4.78 -20.11 -4.92
CA SER A 146 6.06 -20.78 -5.15
C SER A 146 7.15 -20.08 -4.35
N PHE A 147 7.94 -20.86 -3.60
CA PHE A 147 9.09 -20.39 -2.86
C PHE A 147 10.37 -20.78 -3.61
N LEU A 148 11.28 -19.83 -3.71
CA LEU A 148 12.58 -19.99 -4.36
C LEU A 148 13.68 -19.46 -3.44
N SER A 149 14.89 -20.00 -3.55
CA SER A 149 16.05 -19.44 -2.87
C SER A 149 16.40 -18.05 -3.44
N LYS A 150 17.30 -17.32 -2.77
CA LYS A 150 17.84 -16.02 -3.27
C LYS A 150 18.53 -16.14 -4.63
N GLU A 151 18.99 -17.36 -5.00
CA GLU A 151 19.59 -17.68 -6.30
C GLU A 151 18.54 -18.10 -7.34
N GLY A 152 17.23 -18.08 -6.98
CA GLY A 152 16.14 -18.43 -7.89
C GLY A 152 15.86 -19.91 -8.03
N ASN A 153 16.46 -20.80 -7.21
CA ASN A 153 16.18 -22.22 -7.24
C ASN A 153 14.83 -22.51 -6.56
N PHE A 154 13.98 -23.31 -7.22
CA PHE A 154 12.70 -23.70 -6.65
C PHE A 154 12.89 -24.53 -5.37
N LEU A 155 12.23 -24.14 -4.29
CA LEU A 155 12.26 -24.81 -3.00
C LEU A 155 10.99 -25.64 -2.77
N LYS A 156 9.83 -25.00 -2.84
CA LYS A 156 8.51 -25.61 -2.64
C LYS A 156 7.42 -24.84 -3.33
N GLY A 157 6.30 -25.50 -3.60
CA GLY A 157 5.07 -24.88 -4.05
C GLY A 157 3.89 -25.29 -3.18
N ILE A 158 3.07 -24.35 -2.79
CA ILE A 158 1.89 -24.56 -1.97
C ILE A 158 0.66 -24.20 -2.81
N LYS A 159 -0.25 -25.14 -3.00
CA LYS A 159 -1.53 -24.90 -3.70
C LYS A 159 -2.55 -24.36 -2.71
N PHE A 160 -3.26 -23.33 -3.13
CA PHE A 160 -4.38 -22.80 -2.37
C PHE A 160 -5.65 -23.61 -2.58
N PRO A 161 -6.49 -23.79 -1.54
CA PRO A 161 -7.77 -24.49 -1.65
C PRO A 161 -8.83 -23.66 -2.38
N THR A 162 -8.66 -22.34 -2.44
CA THR A 162 -9.50 -21.36 -3.13
C THR A 162 -8.63 -20.27 -3.74
N ARG A 163 -9.24 -19.32 -4.44
CA ARG A 163 -8.51 -18.20 -5.05
C ARG A 163 -8.00 -17.26 -3.97
N PHE A 164 -6.68 -17.11 -3.91
CA PHE A 164 -6.00 -16.07 -3.14
C PHE A 164 -5.28 -15.11 -4.08
N GLU A 165 -5.47 -13.82 -3.82
CA GLU A 165 -4.81 -12.73 -4.55
C GLU A 165 -4.02 -11.86 -3.58
N ARG A 166 -2.92 -11.25 -4.06
CA ARG A 166 -2.08 -10.31 -3.30
C ARG A 166 -1.62 -10.87 -1.94
N VAL A 167 -1.11 -12.09 -1.95
CA VAL A 167 -0.70 -12.79 -0.73
C VAL A 167 0.53 -12.12 -0.11
N VAL A 168 0.42 -11.81 1.19
CA VAL A 168 1.52 -11.37 2.05
C VAL A 168 1.66 -12.38 3.19
N ILE A 169 2.88 -12.80 3.51
CA ILE A 169 3.16 -13.78 4.55
C ILE A 169 3.88 -13.09 5.71
N ASN A 170 3.38 -13.25 6.94
CA ASN A 170 4.07 -12.75 8.13
C ASN A 170 5.12 -13.75 8.64
N SER A 171 5.92 -13.36 9.65
CA SER A 171 7.01 -14.18 10.18
C SER A 171 6.52 -15.49 10.84
N LYS A 172 5.23 -15.59 11.21
CA LYS A 172 4.59 -16.80 11.74
C LYS A 172 4.13 -17.77 10.63
N GLY A 173 4.28 -17.39 9.35
CA GLY A 173 3.81 -18.17 8.21
C GLY A 173 2.31 -18.03 7.95
N PHE A 174 1.63 -17.04 8.52
CA PHE A 174 0.22 -16.75 8.25
C PHE A 174 0.09 -15.89 7.00
N TYR A 175 -1.01 -16.09 6.28
CA TYR A 175 -1.27 -15.43 4.99
C TYR A 175 -2.28 -14.30 5.16
N ILE A 176 -1.90 -13.08 4.78
CA ILE A 176 -2.84 -11.98 4.54
C ILE A 176 -3.18 -12.02 3.06
N ALA A 177 -4.45 -12.12 2.72
CA ALA A 177 -4.87 -12.26 1.33
C ALA A 177 -6.29 -11.73 1.08
N LYS A 178 -6.55 -11.37 -0.18
CA LYS A 178 -7.89 -11.29 -0.74
C LYS A 178 -8.34 -12.68 -1.16
N SER A 179 -9.53 -13.09 -0.76
CA SER A 179 -10.14 -14.38 -1.11
C SER A 179 -11.57 -14.20 -1.61
N VAL A 180 -12.15 -15.30 -2.09
CA VAL A 180 -13.51 -15.33 -2.64
C VAL A 180 -14.33 -16.35 -1.88
N ASP A 181 -15.50 -15.93 -1.42
CA ASP A 181 -16.49 -16.81 -0.85
C ASP A 181 -17.64 -17.00 -1.85
N ASN A 182 -17.90 -18.26 -2.22
CA ASN A 182 -19.00 -18.59 -3.13
C ASN A 182 -20.29 -18.77 -2.34
N VAL A 183 -21.16 -17.77 -2.35
CA VAL A 183 -22.50 -17.89 -1.77
C VAL A 183 -23.46 -18.27 -2.88
N GLU A 184 -24.02 -19.49 -2.83
CA GLU A 184 -25.12 -19.88 -3.70
C GLU A 184 -26.43 -19.24 -3.21
N LEU A 185 -26.87 -18.20 -3.89
CA LEU A 185 -28.17 -17.57 -3.65
C LEU A 185 -29.08 -17.81 -4.85
N GLY A 186 -29.96 -18.80 -4.76
CA GLY A 186 -31.03 -19.05 -5.74
C GLY A 186 -30.51 -19.23 -7.18
N LYS A 187 -31.14 -18.55 -8.17
CA LYS A 187 -30.75 -18.66 -9.59
C LYS A 187 -29.59 -17.77 -9.99
N GLY A 188 -28.98 -17.00 -9.08
CA GLY A 188 -27.81 -16.15 -9.33
C GLY A 188 -26.64 -16.56 -8.44
N LYS A 189 -25.44 -16.72 -9.00
CA LYS A 189 -24.23 -16.86 -8.18
C LYS A 189 -23.86 -15.49 -7.67
N LYS A 190 -23.83 -15.30 -6.34
CA LYS A 190 -23.17 -14.17 -5.69
C LYS A 190 -21.84 -14.67 -5.16
N TRP A 191 -20.82 -13.87 -5.27
CA TRP A 191 -19.55 -14.06 -4.58
C TRP A 191 -19.22 -12.80 -3.80
N ASP A 192 -18.71 -13.01 -2.60
CA ASP A 192 -18.14 -11.94 -1.81
C ASP A 192 -16.64 -12.01 -1.94
N TYR A 193 -16.01 -10.88 -2.21
CA TYR A 193 -14.59 -10.73 -1.94
C TYR A 193 -14.42 -10.39 -0.47
N PHE A 194 -13.49 -11.06 0.17
CA PHE A 194 -13.11 -10.69 1.53
C PHE A 194 -11.60 -10.71 1.70
N TYR A 195 -11.14 -9.91 2.63
CA TYR A 195 -9.75 -9.76 2.99
C TYR A 195 -9.58 -10.26 4.42
N GLY A 196 -8.59 -11.10 4.67
CA GLY A 196 -8.41 -11.68 5.98
C GLY A 196 -7.02 -12.24 6.20
N LEU A 197 -6.81 -12.64 7.45
CA LEU A 197 -5.66 -13.40 7.91
C LEU A 197 -6.03 -14.87 7.96
N PHE A 198 -5.15 -15.72 7.42
CA PHE A 198 -5.34 -17.18 7.38
C PHE A 198 -4.13 -17.87 8.00
N ASP A 199 -4.34 -18.97 8.69
CA ASP A 199 -3.27 -19.81 9.21
C ASP A 199 -2.55 -20.61 8.10
N GLU A 200 -1.54 -21.39 8.47
CA GLU A 200 -0.76 -22.25 7.56
C GLU A 200 -1.60 -23.33 6.85
N ASN A 201 -2.79 -23.62 7.34
CA ASN A 201 -3.77 -24.55 6.75
C ASN A 201 -4.86 -23.85 5.95
N PHE A 202 -4.72 -22.54 5.72
CA PHE A 202 -5.67 -21.68 5.01
C PHE A 202 -7.03 -21.50 5.71
N LYS A 203 -7.08 -21.73 7.02
CA LYS A 203 -8.25 -21.44 7.83
C LYS A 203 -8.28 -19.95 8.16
N LEU A 204 -9.43 -19.31 7.95
CA LEU A 204 -9.63 -17.91 8.30
C LEU A 204 -9.50 -17.71 9.82
N MET A 205 -8.57 -16.84 10.23
CA MET A 205 -8.34 -16.44 11.62
C MET A 205 -9.04 -15.12 11.94
N ALA A 206 -8.93 -14.14 11.03
CA ALA A 206 -9.58 -12.84 11.16
C ALA A 206 -10.03 -12.33 9.79
N GLU A 207 -11.24 -11.79 9.72
CA GLU A 207 -11.76 -11.09 8.55
C GLU A 207 -11.62 -9.59 8.76
N PHE A 208 -10.95 -8.89 7.83
CA PHE A 208 -10.72 -7.45 7.92
C PHE A 208 -11.79 -6.64 7.20
N LEU A 209 -12.24 -7.15 6.06
CA LEU A 209 -13.25 -6.51 5.21
C LEU A 209 -13.93 -7.54 4.32
N ARG A 210 -15.24 -7.38 4.12
CA ARG A 210 -16.03 -8.13 3.15
C ARG A 210 -16.74 -7.20 2.20
N LEU A 211 -16.57 -7.43 0.90
CA LEU A 211 -17.18 -6.64 -0.17
C LEU A 211 -18.10 -7.54 -0.99
N PRO A 212 -19.42 -7.43 -0.81
CA PRO A 212 -20.36 -8.19 -1.60
C PRO A 212 -20.30 -7.79 -3.07
N GLN A 213 -20.17 -8.79 -3.96
CA GLN A 213 -20.21 -8.59 -5.40
C GLN A 213 -21.56 -9.02 -5.94
N GLU A 214 -22.28 -8.09 -6.53
CA GLU A 214 -23.42 -8.48 -7.36
C GLU A 214 -22.91 -8.99 -8.70
N VAL A 215 -23.26 -10.24 -9.07
CA VAL A 215 -23.02 -10.70 -10.45
C VAL A 215 -23.82 -9.80 -11.36
N ASN A 216 -23.11 -8.89 -12.00
CA ASN A 216 -23.75 -7.90 -12.85
C ASN A 216 -24.46 -8.58 -14.01
N ALA A 217 -25.77 -8.70 -13.92
CA ALA A 217 -26.66 -8.94 -15.07
C ALA A 217 -26.60 -7.77 -16.08
N LYS A 218 -25.89 -6.68 -15.75
CA LYS A 218 -25.69 -5.48 -16.58
C LYS A 218 -25.19 -5.87 -17.99
N TYR A 219 -24.20 -6.77 -18.06
CA TYR A 219 -23.61 -7.19 -19.35
C TYR A 219 -24.56 -8.00 -20.24
N LYS A 220 -25.62 -8.59 -19.70
CA LYS A 220 -26.61 -9.36 -20.48
C LYS A 220 -27.60 -8.49 -21.22
N ASN A 221 -27.76 -7.24 -20.82
CA ASN A 221 -28.72 -6.29 -21.35
C ASN A 221 -28.07 -5.06 -21.99
N ALA A 222 -26.76 -5.13 -22.29
CA ALA A 222 -26.05 -4.03 -22.95
C ALA A 222 -26.51 -3.88 -24.42
N ASP A 223 -26.99 -2.71 -24.77
CA ASP A 223 -27.51 -2.39 -26.11
C ASP A 223 -26.40 -2.29 -27.17
N SER A 224 -25.13 -2.20 -26.74
CA SER A 224 -23.97 -2.07 -27.64
C SER A 224 -22.67 -2.53 -26.97
N ILE A 225 -21.63 -2.78 -27.78
CA ILE A 225 -20.27 -3.07 -27.30
C ILE A 225 -19.76 -1.90 -26.47
N ALA A 226 -19.98 -0.66 -26.89
CA ALA A 226 -19.60 0.54 -26.14
C ALA A 226 -20.19 0.56 -24.73
N GLN A 227 -21.46 0.15 -24.55
CA GLN A 227 -22.10 0.09 -23.24
C GLN A 227 -21.42 -0.94 -22.32
N VAL A 228 -21.06 -2.13 -22.84
CA VAL A 228 -20.33 -3.16 -22.04
C VAL A 228 -19.02 -2.63 -21.50
N PHE A 229 -18.23 -1.94 -22.34
CA PHE A 229 -16.97 -1.37 -21.95
C PHE A 229 -17.15 -0.19 -20.98
N ALA A 230 -18.11 0.68 -21.25
CA ALA A 230 -18.44 1.81 -20.36
C ALA A 230 -18.89 1.35 -18.99
N ASP A 231 -19.71 0.32 -18.89
CA ASP A 231 -20.12 -0.27 -17.61
C ASP A 231 -18.91 -0.85 -16.84
N SER A 232 -17.99 -1.54 -17.55
CA SER A 232 -16.75 -2.04 -16.95
C SER A 232 -15.84 -0.91 -16.44
N LEU A 233 -15.66 0.14 -17.24
CA LEU A 233 -14.88 1.31 -16.84
C LEU A 233 -15.54 2.06 -15.66
N SER A 234 -16.86 2.15 -15.64
CA SER A 234 -17.62 2.78 -14.54
C SER A 234 -17.45 2.02 -13.22
N ASP A 235 -17.37 0.68 -13.29
CA ASP A 235 -17.13 -0.17 -12.13
C ASP A 235 -15.66 -0.08 -11.63
N MET A 236 -14.75 0.49 -12.41
CA MET A 236 -13.34 0.71 -12.07
C MET A 236 -13.04 2.17 -11.69
N ALA A 237 -13.79 3.12 -12.24
CA ALA A 237 -13.51 4.54 -12.14
C ALA A 237 -13.58 5.05 -10.70
N PHE A 238 -12.44 5.45 -10.15
CA PHE A 238 -12.29 6.01 -8.81
C PHE A 238 -12.93 5.16 -7.70
N GLN A 239 -12.89 3.84 -7.85
CA GLN A 239 -13.37 2.94 -6.80
C GLN A 239 -12.36 2.84 -5.66
N PRO A 240 -12.83 2.78 -4.39
CA PRO A 240 -11.95 2.52 -3.26
C PRO A 240 -11.19 1.20 -3.46
N TYR A 241 -9.88 1.24 -3.31
CA TYR A 241 -9.03 0.07 -3.46
C TYR A 241 -8.41 -0.33 -2.12
N VAL A 242 -8.59 -1.59 -1.73
CA VAL A 242 -8.03 -2.11 -0.49
C VAL A 242 -6.51 -2.13 -0.58
N ASN A 243 -5.86 -1.49 0.38
CA ASN A 243 -4.43 -1.48 0.55
C ASN A 243 -4.07 -2.14 1.90
N TYR A 244 -3.08 -3.04 1.91
CA TYR A 244 -2.53 -3.61 3.12
C TYR A 244 -1.06 -3.92 2.97
N VAL A 245 -0.33 -3.68 4.04
CA VAL A 245 1.11 -3.90 4.15
C VAL A 245 1.46 -4.45 5.53
N LEU A 246 2.56 -5.21 5.61
CA LEU A 246 3.18 -5.61 6.87
C LEU A 246 4.32 -4.66 7.21
N ASP A 247 4.45 -4.29 8.49
CA ASP A 247 5.68 -3.71 8.99
C ASP A 247 6.69 -4.80 9.42
N LYS A 248 7.88 -4.38 9.78
CA LYS A 248 8.94 -5.28 10.28
C LYS A 248 8.62 -5.99 11.60
N ASN A 249 7.57 -5.60 12.31
CA ASN A 249 7.09 -6.21 13.55
C ASN A 249 5.85 -7.07 13.32
N ASP A 250 5.53 -7.41 12.08
CA ASP A 250 4.33 -8.14 11.67
C ASP A 250 3.00 -7.43 11.98
N LEU A 251 3.02 -6.12 12.21
CA LEU A 251 1.78 -5.36 12.29
C LEU A 251 1.18 -5.23 10.89
N ILE A 252 -0.11 -5.52 10.79
CA ILE A 252 -0.85 -5.47 9.54
C ILE A 252 -1.55 -4.11 9.45
N TYR A 253 -1.07 -3.25 8.58
CA TYR A 253 -1.76 -2.01 8.24
C TYR A 253 -2.75 -2.30 7.13
N PHE A 254 -4.00 -1.92 7.33
CA PHE A 254 -5.10 -2.22 6.43
C PHE A 254 -5.97 -0.99 6.23
N GLY A 255 -6.27 -0.64 4.99
CA GLY A 255 -7.11 0.48 4.64
C GLY A 255 -8.06 0.19 3.48
N TYR A 256 -9.26 0.73 3.60
CA TYR A 256 -10.26 0.80 2.55
C TYR A 256 -10.79 2.24 2.49
N PRO A 257 -10.43 3.02 1.47
CA PRO A 257 -10.52 4.48 1.49
C PRO A 257 -11.92 5.04 1.19
N GLU A 258 -12.99 4.37 1.61
CA GLU A 258 -14.32 4.97 1.73
C GLU A 258 -14.34 6.12 2.76
N ASN A 259 -13.51 5.95 3.81
CA ASN A 259 -13.23 6.96 4.82
C ASN A 259 -11.72 7.11 4.96
N TYR A 260 -11.27 8.23 5.47
CA TYR A 260 -9.85 8.40 5.77
C TYR A 260 -9.49 7.64 7.05
N GLU A 261 -9.31 6.33 6.90
CA GLU A 261 -9.08 5.40 8.02
C GLU A 261 -8.06 4.33 7.63
N ILE A 262 -7.04 4.15 8.49
CA ILE A 262 -6.06 3.07 8.40
C ILE A 262 -6.13 2.28 9.71
N LYS A 263 -6.44 0.99 9.63
CA LYS A 263 -6.51 0.06 10.76
C LYS A 263 -5.19 -0.67 10.90
N VAL A 264 -4.74 -0.87 12.14
CA VAL A 264 -3.53 -1.63 12.45
C VAL A 264 -3.92 -2.83 13.28
N TYR A 265 -3.59 -4.02 12.78
CA TYR A 265 -3.85 -5.29 13.46
C TYR A 265 -2.54 -5.93 13.91
N SER A 266 -2.63 -6.75 14.95
CA SER A 266 -1.52 -7.62 15.36
C SER A 266 -1.24 -8.69 14.31
N SER A 267 -0.10 -9.39 14.45
CA SER A 267 0.25 -10.57 13.64
C SER A 267 -0.78 -11.70 13.70
N GLU A 268 -1.71 -11.66 14.64
CA GLU A 268 -2.78 -12.64 14.85
C GLU A 268 -4.17 -12.11 14.43
N GLY A 269 -4.21 -10.91 13.85
CA GLY A 269 -5.43 -10.30 13.32
C GLY A 269 -6.29 -9.56 14.36
N MET A 270 -5.76 -9.26 15.54
CA MET A 270 -6.45 -8.47 16.55
C MET A 270 -6.30 -6.98 16.24
N LEU A 271 -7.41 -6.24 16.16
CA LEU A 271 -7.38 -4.79 15.93
C LEU A 271 -6.76 -4.09 17.14
N MET A 272 -5.72 -3.29 16.89
CA MET A 272 -4.94 -2.60 17.93
C MET A 272 -5.05 -1.08 17.83
N LYS A 273 -5.07 -0.53 16.61
CA LYS A 273 -5.09 0.91 16.39
C LYS A 273 -5.94 1.27 15.18
N ILE A 274 -6.59 2.41 15.23
CA ILE A 274 -7.27 3.05 14.11
C ILE A 274 -6.71 4.46 13.96
N ILE A 275 -6.18 4.78 12.79
CA ILE A 275 -5.70 6.12 12.44
C ILE A 275 -6.77 6.75 11.54
N GLN A 276 -7.35 7.85 12.01
CA GLN A 276 -8.38 8.60 11.30
C GLN A 276 -7.91 10.02 11.05
N ARG A 277 -8.36 10.62 9.96
CA ARG A 277 -8.12 12.03 9.65
C ARG A 277 -9.41 12.68 9.15
N ASP A 278 -9.69 13.89 9.64
CA ASP A 278 -10.71 14.75 9.05
C ASP A 278 -10.25 15.18 7.64
N PHE A 279 -11.12 15.08 6.65
CA PHE A 279 -10.81 15.45 5.27
C PHE A 279 -12.05 16.06 4.56
N GLU A 280 -11.78 16.84 3.54
CA GLU A 280 -12.83 17.29 2.61
C GLU A 280 -12.82 16.37 1.39
N PRO A 281 -13.97 15.75 1.03
CA PRO A 281 -14.06 14.90 -0.15
C PRO A 281 -13.72 15.69 -1.42
N VAL A 282 -12.82 15.16 -2.23
CA VAL A 282 -12.40 15.74 -3.51
C VAL A 282 -13.45 15.41 -4.56
N GLU A 283 -14.07 16.43 -5.16
CA GLU A 283 -15.04 16.25 -6.23
C GLU A 283 -14.32 15.93 -7.55
N ILE A 284 -14.81 14.90 -8.26
CA ILE A 284 -14.24 14.47 -9.54
C ILE A 284 -14.59 15.50 -10.61
N GLY A 285 -13.59 16.30 -11.00
CA GLY A 285 -13.66 17.26 -12.09
C GLY A 285 -13.11 16.72 -13.40
N GLU A 286 -13.12 17.54 -14.46
CA GLU A 286 -12.67 17.15 -15.80
C GLU A 286 -11.22 16.67 -15.83
N LYS A 287 -10.28 17.30 -15.09
CA LYS A 287 -8.88 16.85 -15.01
C LYS A 287 -8.74 15.43 -14.53
N HIS A 288 -9.55 15.02 -13.53
CA HIS A 288 -9.55 13.65 -13.01
C HIS A 288 -10.06 12.66 -14.07
N LYS A 289 -11.12 13.01 -14.79
CA LYS A 289 -11.67 12.19 -15.87
C LYS A 289 -10.67 12.03 -17.00
N GLU A 290 -10.05 13.13 -17.45
CA GLU A 290 -9.01 13.11 -18.49
C GLU A 290 -7.81 12.22 -18.07
N TYR A 291 -7.39 12.28 -16.80
CA TYR A 291 -6.34 11.40 -16.27
C TYR A 291 -6.77 9.93 -16.30
N PHE A 292 -7.99 9.63 -15.83
CA PHE A 292 -8.53 8.27 -15.87
C PHE A 292 -8.62 7.75 -17.30
N GLU A 293 -9.20 8.53 -18.21
CA GLU A 293 -9.37 8.18 -19.62
C GLU A 293 -8.02 7.91 -20.30
N HIS A 294 -7.02 8.76 -20.05
CA HIS A 294 -5.67 8.59 -20.60
C HIS A 294 -5.03 7.27 -20.13
N ASN A 295 -5.09 6.98 -18.85
CA ASN A 295 -4.48 5.77 -18.28
C ASN A 295 -5.20 4.48 -18.68
N GLN A 296 -6.50 4.53 -19.01
CA GLN A 296 -7.27 3.36 -19.43
C GLN A 296 -7.16 3.12 -20.94
N SER A 297 -6.85 4.14 -21.73
CA SER A 297 -6.88 4.06 -23.19
C SER A 297 -5.96 2.97 -23.74
N GLU A 298 -4.80 2.76 -23.16
CA GLU A 298 -3.81 1.80 -23.67
C GLU A 298 -4.12 0.34 -23.30
N LEU A 299 -4.44 0.06 -22.04
CA LEU A 299 -4.66 -1.31 -21.56
C LEU A 299 -6.02 -1.90 -21.98
N PHE A 300 -7.02 -1.04 -22.03
CA PHE A 300 -8.41 -1.44 -22.28
C PHE A 300 -8.83 -1.21 -23.72
N MET A 301 -8.34 -0.13 -24.33
CA MET A 301 -8.77 0.37 -25.62
C MET A 301 -8.23 -0.44 -26.80
N ALA A 302 -7.10 -1.13 -26.67
CA ALA A 302 -6.64 -2.07 -27.70
C ALA A 302 -7.67 -3.16 -28.08
N LYS A 303 -8.71 -3.33 -27.24
CA LYS A 303 -9.82 -4.28 -27.43
C LYS A 303 -11.09 -3.63 -27.96
N ILE A 304 -11.13 -2.30 -28.05
CA ILE A 304 -12.29 -1.53 -28.49
C ILE A 304 -12.04 -1.05 -29.93
N PRO A 305 -13.00 -1.19 -30.86
CA PRO A 305 -12.88 -0.58 -32.16
C PRO A 305 -12.67 0.94 -32.05
N ALA A 306 -11.70 1.50 -32.75
CA ALA A 306 -11.32 2.92 -32.62
C ALA A 306 -12.49 3.90 -32.86
N ASN A 307 -13.51 3.49 -33.67
CA ASN A 307 -14.71 4.29 -33.90
C ASN A 307 -15.70 4.29 -32.70
N GLU A 308 -15.54 3.40 -31.73
CA GLU A 308 -16.39 3.30 -30.52
C GLU A 308 -15.76 3.95 -29.28
N GLU A 309 -14.47 4.24 -29.29
CA GLU A 309 -13.71 4.75 -28.17
C GLU A 309 -14.36 5.96 -27.50
N LYS A 310 -14.60 7.00 -28.28
CA LYS A 310 -15.24 8.22 -27.78
C LYS A 310 -16.61 7.95 -27.14
N ARG A 311 -17.40 7.07 -27.76
CA ARG A 311 -18.71 6.70 -27.25
C ARG A 311 -18.64 5.93 -25.94
N VAL A 312 -17.62 5.12 -25.77
CA VAL A 312 -17.36 4.40 -24.51
C VAL A 312 -17.20 5.40 -23.37
N PHE A 313 -16.30 6.38 -23.50
CA PHE A 313 -16.04 7.38 -22.46
C PHE A 313 -17.24 8.32 -22.20
N GLU A 314 -18.02 8.66 -23.23
CA GLU A 314 -19.28 9.41 -23.06
C GLU A 314 -20.32 8.65 -22.20
N LEU A 315 -20.24 7.33 -22.13
CA LEU A 315 -21.15 6.46 -21.37
C LEU A 315 -20.62 6.10 -19.98
N VAL A 316 -19.35 6.36 -19.69
CA VAL A 316 -18.75 6.08 -18.35
C VAL A 316 -19.44 6.92 -17.28
N LYS A 317 -19.81 6.25 -16.18
CA LYS A 317 -20.40 6.88 -15.02
C LYS A 317 -19.35 7.04 -13.94
N TYR A 318 -19.03 8.29 -13.63
CA TYR A 318 -18.08 8.62 -12.58
C TYR A 318 -18.82 8.82 -11.25
N PRO A 319 -18.25 8.41 -10.11
CA PRO A 319 -18.76 8.80 -8.79
C PRO A 319 -18.61 10.32 -8.61
N LYS A 320 -19.30 10.90 -7.64
CA LYS A 320 -19.22 12.33 -7.37
C LYS A 320 -17.87 12.73 -6.75
N TYR A 321 -17.35 11.89 -5.87
CA TYR A 321 -16.13 12.14 -5.10
C TYR A 321 -15.12 11.04 -5.30
N LYS A 322 -13.83 11.37 -5.21
CA LYS A 322 -12.73 10.43 -5.11
C LYS A 322 -12.79 9.68 -3.76
N PRO A 323 -12.17 8.50 -3.66
CA PRO A 323 -11.85 7.90 -2.38
C PRO A 323 -11.06 8.87 -1.48
N ALA A 324 -11.12 8.67 -0.15
CA ALA A 324 -10.44 9.52 0.81
C ALA A 324 -8.92 9.59 0.64
N TYR A 325 -8.33 8.54 0.09
CA TYR A 325 -6.95 8.45 -0.36
C TYR A 325 -6.84 7.33 -1.42
N GLU A 326 -5.73 7.27 -2.14
CA GLU A 326 -5.50 6.26 -3.17
C GLU A 326 -4.82 5.02 -2.59
N ARG A 327 -3.73 5.24 -1.84
CA ARG A 327 -2.95 4.18 -1.19
C ARG A 327 -2.09 4.71 -0.06
N PHE A 328 -1.53 3.80 0.73
CA PHE A 328 -0.48 4.14 1.69
C PHE A 328 0.69 3.17 1.60
N ILE A 329 1.86 3.65 2.03
CA ILE A 329 3.15 2.96 2.01
C ILE A 329 3.79 3.15 3.37
N LEU A 330 4.43 2.12 3.90
CA LEU A 330 5.20 2.25 5.13
C LEU A 330 6.65 2.61 4.81
N MET A 331 7.15 3.64 5.48
CA MET A 331 8.56 3.96 5.50
C MET A 331 9.28 3.13 6.59
N GLU A 332 10.58 2.92 6.47
CA GLU A 332 11.37 2.10 7.40
C GLU A 332 11.38 2.63 8.84
N ASN A 333 11.25 3.94 9.03
CA ASN A 333 11.14 4.59 10.33
C ASN A 333 9.73 4.42 10.97
N GLY A 334 8.83 3.70 10.32
CA GLY A 334 7.46 3.47 10.76
C GLY A 334 6.49 4.61 10.40
N TRP A 335 6.92 5.61 9.63
CA TRP A 335 6.03 6.62 9.10
C TRP A 335 5.14 6.04 8.00
N ILE A 336 3.96 6.64 7.84
CA ILE A 336 2.99 6.27 6.82
C ILE A 336 2.97 7.39 5.77
N PHE A 337 3.31 7.04 4.55
CA PHE A 337 3.21 7.90 3.37
C PHE A 337 1.90 7.57 2.67
N VAL A 338 0.97 8.51 2.58
CA VAL A 338 -0.37 8.32 2.02
C VAL A 338 -0.53 9.17 0.77
N ALA A 339 -0.68 8.53 -0.38
CA ALA A 339 -1.06 9.20 -1.63
C ALA A 339 -2.54 9.53 -1.59
N VAL A 340 -2.88 10.83 -1.65
CA VAL A 340 -4.25 11.32 -1.48
C VAL A 340 -4.90 11.64 -2.81
N ASP A 341 -4.19 12.35 -3.68
CA ASP A 341 -4.73 12.83 -4.95
C ASP A 341 -3.64 12.92 -6.03
N SER A 342 -3.75 12.04 -7.02
CA SER A 342 -2.89 12.07 -8.21
C SER A 342 -3.60 12.78 -9.35
N VAL A 343 -2.91 13.68 -10.04
CA VAL A 343 -3.42 14.48 -11.16
C VAL A 343 -2.57 14.30 -12.41
N ARG A 344 -3.14 14.65 -13.56
CA ARG A 344 -2.54 14.41 -14.88
C ARG A 344 -1.17 15.05 -15.12
N ASP A 345 -0.82 16.12 -14.40
CA ASP A 345 0.50 16.76 -14.52
C ASP A 345 1.64 15.95 -13.89
N GLY A 346 1.31 14.77 -13.32
CA GLY A 346 2.27 13.85 -12.71
C GLY A 346 2.50 14.13 -11.22
N SER A 347 1.89 15.18 -10.65
CA SER A 347 2.02 15.44 -9.21
C SER A 347 1.03 14.60 -8.41
N THR A 348 1.44 14.21 -7.20
CA THR A 348 0.60 13.52 -6.22
C THR A 348 0.62 14.29 -4.91
N LEU A 349 -0.57 14.62 -4.39
CA LEU A 349 -0.72 15.15 -3.04
C LEU A 349 -0.51 14.01 -2.03
N VAL A 350 0.35 14.25 -1.05
CA VAL A 350 0.78 13.24 -0.08
C VAL A 350 0.58 13.72 1.33
N ASP A 351 0.01 12.87 2.18
CA ASP A 351 -0.02 13.04 3.63
C ASP A 351 1.03 12.17 4.30
N ILE A 352 1.65 12.67 5.35
CA ILE A 352 2.60 11.94 6.18
C ILE A 352 2.07 11.81 7.60
N PHE A 353 2.07 10.58 8.12
CA PHE A 353 1.82 10.30 9.52
C PHE A 353 3.07 9.70 10.17
N ASN A 354 3.30 10.03 11.44
CA ASN A 354 4.37 9.37 12.19
C ASN A 354 3.97 7.94 12.61
N LYS A 355 4.89 7.21 13.23
CA LYS A 355 4.67 5.83 13.73
C LYS A 355 3.53 5.72 14.77
N ASP A 356 3.19 6.81 15.44
CA ASP A 356 2.11 6.85 16.42
C ASP A 356 0.75 7.11 15.77
N GLY A 357 0.75 7.49 14.49
CA GLY A 357 -0.42 7.79 13.67
C GLY A 357 -0.84 9.26 13.69
N GLU A 358 0.03 10.17 14.19
CA GLU A 358 -0.24 11.60 14.19
C GLU A 358 0.06 12.19 12.80
N TYR A 359 -0.83 13.02 12.29
CA TYR A 359 -0.71 13.69 10.99
C TYR A 359 0.35 14.78 11.03
N LEU A 360 1.49 14.52 10.37
CA LEU A 360 2.65 15.41 10.39
C LEU A 360 2.59 16.48 9.30
N ALA A 361 2.37 16.11 8.06
CA ALA A 361 2.55 16.99 6.92
C ALA A 361 1.68 16.63 5.74
N GLN A 362 1.51 17.61 4.85
CA GLN A 362 0.97 17.44 3.51
C GLN A 362 1.84 18.20 2.53
N PHE A 363 2.21 17.57 1.42
CA PHE A 363 2.99 18.19 0.34
C PHE A 363 2.70 17.50 -1.00
N GLU A 364 3.15 18.12 -2.10
CA GLU A 364 3.08 17.54 -3.43
C GLU A 364 4.43 16.91 -3.79
N THR A 365 4.41 15.80 -4.52
CA THR A 365 5.58 15.13 -5.10
C THR A 365 5.32 14.77 -6.56
N ASP A 366 6.35 14.84 -7.38
CA ASP A 366 6.37 14.39 -8.77
C ASP A 366 6.87 12.95 -8.94
N VAL A 367 7.30 12.30 -7.84
CA VAL A 367 7.64 10.88 -7.87
C VAL A 367 6.36 10.06 -7.95
N PRO A 368 6.22 9.17 -8.95
CA PRO A 368 5.05 8.31 -9.07
C PRO A 368 4.86 7.44 -7.83
N THR A 369 3.67 7.47 -7.25
CA THR A 369 3.36 6.77 -6.00
C THR A 369 2.79 5.38 -6.22
N ASP A 370 2.44 5.00 -7.44
CA ASP A 370 1.77 3.74 -7.76
C ASP A 370 2.54 2.50 -7.32
N TRP A 371 3.85 2.51 -7.48
CA TRP A 371 4.75 1.43 -7.10
C TRP A 371 5.92 1.95 -6.26
N LEU A 372 5.68 3.03 -5.52
CA LEU A 372 6.67 3.58 -4.59
C LEU A 372 6.84 2.63 -3.41
N SER A 373 8.09 2.40 -3.02
CA SER A 373 8.47 1.66 -1.82
C SER A 373 9.72 2.25 -1.19
N PHE A 374 9.91 1.98 0.10
CA PHE A 374 11.07 2.43 0.87
C PHE A 374 11.80 1.22 1.44
N ASN A 375 13.09 1.12 1.17
CA ASN A 375 13.97 0.08 1.69
C ASN A 375 15.42 0.54 1.72
N ASN A 376 16.19 0.13 2.73
CA ASN A 376 17.63 0.46 2.88
C ASN A 376 17.94 1.97 2.80
N GLY A 377 17.05 2.81 3.37
CA GLY A 377 17.20 4.25 3.36
C GLY A 377 17.05 4.90 1.98
N LYS A 378 16.46 4.21 1.03
CA LYS A 378 16.18 4.67 -0.34
C LYS A 378 14.70 4.56 -0.66
N ALA A 379 14.27 5.32 -1.67
CA ALA A 379 12.96 5.16 -2.28
C ALA A 379 13.12 4.53 -3.67
N TYR A 380 12.15 3.70 -4.05
CA TYR A 380 12.14 2.96 -5.31
C TYR A 380 10.78 3.13 -5.97
N ALA A 381 10.75 3.34 -7.28
CA ALA A 381 9.52 3.46 -8.04
C ALA A 381 9.62 2.76 -9.40
N VAL A 382 8.49 2.30 -9.91
CA VAL A 382 8.31 1.99 -11.33
C VAL A 382 7.74 3.23 -12.00
N VAL A 383 8.37 3.68 -13.05
CA VAL A 383 8.03 4.93 -13.75
C VAL A 383 7.78 4.64 -15.21
N THR A 384 6.67 5.15 -15.75
CA THR A 384 6.38 5.09 -17.18
C THR A 384 6.83 6.40 -17.85
N ILE A 385 7.65 6.29 -18.90
CA ILE A 385 8.11 7.42 -19.71
C ILE A 385 7.92 7.02 -21.16
N ASP A 386 7.14 7.79 -21.92
CA ASP A 386 6.86 7.53 -23.35
C ASP A 386 6.48 6.05 -23.61
N ASP A 387 5.54 5.50 -22.79
CA ASP A 387 5.05 4.12 -22.84
C ASP A 387 6.05 3.03 -22.41
N TYR A 388 7.27 3.38 -22.03
CA TYR A 388 8.28 2.45 -21.54
C TYR A 388 8.37 2.46 -20.02
N GLN A 389 8.58 1.28 -19.44
CA GLN A 389 8.73 1.11 -18.01
C GLN A 389 10.20 1.23 -17.59
N PHE A 390 10.44 1.97 -16.51
CA PHE A 390 11.75 2.13 -15.89
C PHE A 390 11.64 1.87 -14.39
N ILE A 391 12.69 1.30 -13.82
CA ILE A 391 12.85 1.19 -12.37
C ILE A 391 13.78 2.30 -11.93
N LYS A 392 13.33 3.13 -11.00
CA LYS A 392 14.12 4.23 -10.46
C LYS A 392 14.39 4.04 -8.97
N ARG A 393 15.60 4.41 -8.57
CA ARG A 393 15.98 4.55 -7.16
C ARG A 393 16.30 6.00 -6.87
N TYR A 394 15.83 6.48 -5.70
CA TYR A 394 16.02 7.83 -5.24
C TYR A 394 16.70 7.86 -3.88
N ASN A 395 17.61 8.81 -3.69
CA ASN A 395 17.90 9.35 -2.38
C ASN A 395 16.70 10.16 -1.92
N PHE A 396 16.43 10.22 -0.64
CA PHE A 396 15.43 11.14 -0.13
C PHE A 396 15.90 11.80 1.16
N GLU A 397 15.47 13.04 1.36
CA GLU A 397 15.74 13.83 2.55
C GLU A 397 14.43 14.36 3.13
N ILE A 398 14.29 14.30 4.44
CA ILE A 398 13.12 14.84 5.15
C ILE A 398 13.49 16.24 5.65
N LEU A 399 12.95 17.26 4.99
CA LEU A 399 13.15 18.67 5.37
C LEU A 399 12.12 19.11 6.41
N GLY A 400 12.46 20.07 7.25
CA GLY A 400 11.52 20.61 8.26
C GLY A 400 11.30 19.72 9.48
N TYR A 401 11.96 18.56 9.57
CA TYR A 401 11.90 17.65 10.69
C TYR A 401 13.26 17.56 11.41
N LYS A 402 13.24 17.71 12.73
CA LYS A 402 14.38 17.41 13.58
C LYS A 402 13.94 16.35 14.57
N ASP A 403 14.61 15.21 14.56
CA ASP A 403 14.48 14.24 15.65
C ASP A 403 14.90 14.91 16.96
N ASN A 404 14.00 14.97 17.93
CA ASN A 404 14.29 15.50 19.26
C ASN A 404 14.90 14.41 20.15
#